data_0016fc80da40e98bca32b7c9c44709d8
#
_entry.id   0016fc80da40e98bca32b7c9c44709d8
#
_cell.length_a   1.000
_cell.length_b   1.000
_cell.length_c   1.000
_cell.angle_alpha   90.00
_cell.angle_beta   90.00
_cell.angle_gamma   90.00
#
_symmetry.space_group_name_H-M   'P 1'
#
loop_
_entity.id
_entity.type
_entity.pdbx_description
1 polymer ?
#
loop_
_entity_poly.entity_id
_entity_poly.type
_entity_poly.pdbx_seq_one_letter_code
_entity_poly.pdbx_strand_id
1 'polypeptide(L)'
;EELNLTRGDWMRERGQEIVANDLAQFGNQVEVVFCNNDDMAIGALQSIQAAGRKVNEDIYLVGVDALDAALNEVSNGNMTGTVLNDAVGQATAAVEQMEALLGGKTFAAGEQSVYVDYVKVTPDNVADFMG
;
A
#
# COMPACT_ATOMS: atom_id res chain seq x y z
N GLU A 1 18.92 -7.12 2.35
CA GLU A 1 18.74 -8.39 3.09
C GLU A 1 17.35 -8.44 3.71
N GLU A 2 16.63 -9.57 3.62
CA GLU A 2 15.35 -9.75 4.29
C GLU A 2 15.60 -10.13 5.75
N LEU A 3 15.13 -9.31 6.68
CA LEU A 3 15.27 -9.54 8.12
C LEU A 3 14.09 -10.33 8.69
N ASN A 4 12.88 -10.04 8.22
CA ASN A 4 11.64 -10.70 8.62
C ASN A 4 10.61 -10.66 7.50
N LEU A 5 9.90 -11.76 7.31
CA LEU A 5 8.71 -11.85 6.48
C LEU A 5 7.60 -12.50 7.29
N THR A 6 6.56 -11.73 7.62
CA THR A 6 5.52 -12.21 8.49
C THR A 6 4.13 -11.74 8.05
N ARG A 7 3.12 -12.46 8.48
CA ARG A 7 1.75 -12.24 8.07
C ARG A 7 1.05 -11.24 9.00
N GLY A 8 0.53 -10.14 8.44
CA GLY A 8 -0.17 -9.07 9.17
C GLY A 8 -1.69 -9.13 9.06
N ASP A 9 -2.24 -10.07 8.31
CA ASP A 9 -3.69 -10.31 8.13
C ASP A 9 -4.48 -9.04 7.73
N TRP A 10 -3.83 -8.10 7.03
CA TRP A 10 -4.35 -6.81 6.57
C TRP A 10 -4.76 -5.84 7.70
N MET A 11 -4.38 -6.13 8.95
CA MET A 11 -4.81 -5.41 10.13
C MET A 11 -3.76 -4.40 10.60
N ARG A 12 -4.22 -3.18 10.92
CA ARG A 12 -3.38 -2.07 11.42
C ARG A 12 -2.62 -2.45 12.68
N GLU A 13 -3.32 -3.05 13.63
CA GLU A 13 -2.76 -3.46 14.92
C GLU A 13 -1.66 -4.52 14.74
N ARG A 14 -1.83 -5.41 13.76
CA ARG A 14 -0.81 -6.41 13.44
C ARG A 14 0.42 -5.79 12.81
N GLY A 15 0.23 -4.84 11.89
CA GLY A 15 1.34 -4.06 11.33
C GLY A 15 2.14 -3.35 12.41
N GLN A 16 1.45 -2.73 13.37
CA GLN A 16 2.07 -2.08 14.53
C GLN A 16 2.86 -3.06 15.40
N GLU A 17 2.26 -4.19 15.79
CA GLU A 17 2.89 -5.20 16.64
C GLU A 17 4.14 -5.80 16.00
N ILE A 18 4.04 -6.18 14.72
CA ILE A 18 5.15 -6.79 13.97
C ILE A 18 6.33 -5.84 13.93
N VAL A 19 6.10 -4.60 13.49
CA VAL A 19 7.19 -3.62 13.34
C VAL A 19 7.78 -3.20 14.69
N ALA A 20 6.96 -3.14 15.76
CA ALA A 20 7.48 -2.93 17.11
C ALA A 20 8.47 -4.05 17.52
N ASN A 21 8.11 -5.30 17.26
CA ASN A 21 8.96 -6.45 17.55
C ASN A 21 10.22 -6.46 16.69
N ASP A 22 10.10 -6.16 15.38
CA ASP A 22 11.24 -6.12 14.48
C ASP A 22 12.24 -5.00 14.86
N LEU A 23 11.75 -3.82 15.22
CA LEU A 23 12.60 -2.73 15.70
C LEU A 23 13.28 -3.06 17.04
N ALA A 24 12.59 -3.78 17.93
CA ALA A 24 13.19 -4.25 19.18
C ALA A 24 14.27 -5.32 18.95
N GLN A 25 14.07 -6.18 17.97
CA GLN A 25 14.99 -7.29 17.68
C GLN A 25 16.18 -6.85 16.82
N PHE A 26 15.95 -6.08 15.77
CA PHE A 26 16.96 -5.75 14.75
C PHE A 26 17.46 -4.29 14.85
N GLY A 27 16.75 -3.43 15.58
CA GLY A 27 17.15 -2.04 15.77
C GLY A 27 17.36 -1.28 14.47
N ASN A 28 18.51 -0.67 14.31
CA ASN A 28 18.86 0.13 13.13
C ASN A 28 19.14 -0.69 11.85
N GLN A 29 19.15 -2.02 11.93
CA GLN A 29 19.24 -2.84 10.72
C GLN A 29 17.94 -2.81 9.90
N VAL A 30 16.81 -2.43 10.53
CA VAL A 30 15.55 -2.21 9.80
C VAL A 30 15.63 -0.88 9.06
N GLU A 31 15.88 -0.94 7.77
CA GLU A 31 16.00 0.24 6.90
C GLU A 31 14.75 0.44 6.04
N VAL A 32 14.01 -0.62 5.75
CA VAL A 32 12.80 -0.59 4.92
C VAL A 32 11.71 -1.44 5.56
N VAL A 33 10.51 -0.90 5.63
CA VAL A 33 9.28 -1.62 5.97
C VAL A 33 8.35 -1.56 4.77
N PHE A 34 8.03 -2.72 4.20
CA PHE A 34 7.07 -2.86 3.12
C PHE A 34 5.83 -3.57 3.64
N CYS A 35 4.68 -2.92 3.54
CA CYS A 35 3.40 -3.47 3.91
C CYS A 35 2.53 -3.67 2.67
N ASN A 36 1.86 -4.83 2.59
CA ASN A 36 1.02 -5.16 1.44
C ASN A 36 -0.31 -4.40 1.42
N ASN A 37 -0.61 -3.61 2.46
CA ASN A 37 -1.67 -2.60 2.44
C ASN A 37 -1.34 -1.41 3.34
N ASP A 38 -2.09 -0.33 3.15
CA ASP A 38 -1.90 0.94 3.86
C ASP A 38 -2.29 0.88 5.33
N ASP A 39 -3.28 0.08 5.70
CA ASP A 39 -3.66 -0.05 7.12
C ASP A 39 -2.51 -0.65 7.95
N MET A 40 -1.85 -1.70 7.46
CA MET A 40 -0.66 -2.23 8.12
C MET A 40 0.48 -1.20 8.12
N ALA A 41 0.67 -0.44 7.03
CA ALA A 41 1.71 0.59 6.96
C ALA A 41 1.46 1.72 7.98
N ILE A 42 0.23 2.16 8.15
CA ILE A 42 -0.14 3.17 9.18
C ILE A 42 0.10 2.62 10.60
N GLY A 43 -0.17 1.33 10.82
CA GLY A 43 0.18 0.67 12.08
C GLY A 43 1.71 0.62 12.29
N ALA A 44 2.45 0.25 11.27
CA ALA A 44 3.92 0.24 11.28
C ALA A 44 4.50 1.63 11.57
N LEU A 45 3.93 2.69 10.98
CA LEU A 45 4.32 4.08 11.22
C LEU A 45 4.28 4.43 12.71
N GLN A 46 3.23 4.02 13.43
CA GLN A 46 3.12 4.28 14.86
C GLN A 46 4.29 3.66 15.66
N SER A 47 4.71 2.45 15.29
CA SER A 47 5.85 1.78 15.93
C SER A 47 7.19 2.42 15.57
N ILE A 48 7.36 2.85 14.32
CA ILE A 48 8.54 3.59 13.87
C ILE A 48 8.68 4.89 14.66
N GLN A 49 7.60 5.66 14.79
CA GLN A 49 7.57 6.92 15.55
C GLN A 49 7.81 6.69 17.04
N ALA A 50 7.20 5.66 17.63
CA ALA A 50 7.40 5.29 19.04
C ALA A 50 8.85 4.87 19.33
N ALA A 51 9.54 4.28 18.37
CA ALA A 51 10.96 3.96 18.46
C ALA A 51 11.90 5.17 18.22
N GLY A 52 11.32 6.36 17.98
CA GLY A 52 12.08 7.59 17.71
C GLY A 52 12.73 7.62 16.32
N ARG A 53 12.35 6.71 15.43
CA ARG A 53 12.85 6.65 14.06
C ARG A 53 12.06 7.60 13.15
N LYS A 54 12.68 8.06 12.09
CA LYS A 54 12.11 9.03 11.16
C LYS A 54 12.05 8.44 9.75
N VAL A 55 10.84 8.37 9.23
CA VAL A 55 10.62 7.95 7.84
C VAL A 55 11.26 8.96 6.89
N ASN A 56 11.85 8.45 5.80
CA ASN A 56 12.61 9.18 4.79
C ASN A 56 13.95 9.79 5.26
N GLU A 57 14.34 9.61 6.53
CA GLU A 57 15.65 9.97 7.03
C GLU A 57 16.51 8.71 7.32
N ASP A 58 16.01 7.83 8.15
CA ASP A 58 16.73 6.64 8.61
C ASP A 58 15.97 5.31 8.42
N ILE A 59 14.73 5.38 7.95
CA ILE A 59 13.90 4.22 7.61
C ILE A 59 12.92 4.61 6.49
N TYR A 60 12.58 3.66 5.62
CA TYR A 60 11.60 3.86 4.56
C TYR A 60 10.37 3.01 4.82
N LEU A 61 9.18 3.59 4.57
CA LEU A 61 7.89 2.93 4.80
C LEU A 61 7.02 3.02 3.56
N VAL A 62 6.59 1.88 3.04
CA VAL A 62 5.75 1.79 1.85
C VAL A 62 4.52 0.93 2.14
N GLY A 63 3.37 1.40 1.68
CA GLY A 63 2.09 0.71 1.68
C GLY A 63 1.56 0.39 0.29
N VAL A 64 0.33 -0.08 0.23
CA VAL A 64 -0.45 -0.34 -0.98
C VAL A 64 -1.91 0.01 -0.68
N ASP A 65 -2.64 0.50 -1.63
CA ASP A 65 -4.04 0.84 -1.83
C ASP A 65 -4.29 2.32 -2.12
N ALA A 66 -3.43 3.23 -1.65
CA ALA A 66 -3.59 4.68 -1.69
C ALA A 66 -4.87 5.15 -0.97
N LEU A 67 -5.11 4.63 0.23
CA LEU A 67 -6.19 5.11 1.09
C LEU A 67 -5.97 6.58 1.48
N ASP A 68 -7.03 7.36 1.65
CA ASP A 68 -6.95 8.77 2.05
C ASP A 68 -6.04 9.01 3.26
N ALA A 69 -6.10 8.11 4.26
CA ALA A 69 -5.24 8.18 5.43
C ALA A 69 -3.76 8.04 5.08
N ALA A 70 -3.41 7.12 4.16
CA ALA A 70 -2.03 6.92 3.72
C ALA A 70 -1.57 8.06 2.80
N LEU A 71 -2.43 8.56 1.92
CA LEU A 71 -2.13 9.75 1.09
C LEU A 71 -1.77 10.95 1.96
N ASN A 72 -2.50 11.19 3.05
CA ASN A 72 -2.16 12.23 4.02
C ASN A 72 -0.79 11.99 4.66
N GLU A 73 -0.46 10.75 5.05
CA GLU A 73 0.85 10.45 5.64
C GLU A 73 2.00 10.58 4.62
N VAL A 74 1.77 10.23 3.35
CA VAL A 74 2.74 10.49 2.26
C VAL A 74 2.93 11.99 2.04
N SER A 75 1.84 12.76 1.98
CA SER A 75 1.87 14.22 1.81
C SER A 75 2.60 14.92 2.97
N ASN A 76 2.46 14.40 4.19
CA ASN A 76 3.14 14.92 5.39
C ASN A 76 4.59 14.44 5.54
N GLY A 77 5.08 13.56 4.65
CA GLY A 77 6.42 12.99 4.71
C GLY A 77 6.60 11.87 5.73
N ASN A 78 5.51 11.37 6.33
CA ASN A 78 5.51 10.28 7.30
C ASN A 78 5.48 8.88 6.67
N MET A 79 5.17 8.79 5.38
CA MET A 79 5.33 7.58 4.57
C MET A 79 6.14 7.92 3.32
N THR A 80 6.96 6.98 2.87
CA THR A 80 7.76 7.14 1.66
C THR A 80 6.89 7.11 0.41
N GLY A 81 5.84 6.31 0.44
CA GLY A 81 4.88 6.20 -0.64
C GLY A 81 3.88 5.09 -0.42
N THR A 82 2.94 5.04 -1.32
CA THR A 82 1.99 3.94 -1.46
C THR A 82 1.81 3.62 -2.95
N VAL A 83 0.98 2.63 -3.25
CA VAL A 83 0.65 2.24 -4.62
C VAL A 83 -0.87 2.25 -4.75
N LEU A 84 -1.42 3.04 -5.68
CA LEU A 84 -2.84 3.02 -5.95
C LEU A 84 -3.25 1.65 -6.51
N ASN A 85 -4.14 0.99 -5.80
CA ASN A 85 -4.90 -0.17 -6.25
C ASN A 85 -6.28 0.36 -6.68
N ASP A 86 -6.40 0.77 -7.94
CA ASP A 86 -7.54 1.54 -8.45
C ASP A 86 -8.87 0.74 -8.40
N ALA A 87 -9.53 0.81 -7.25
CA ALA A 87 -10.81 0.15 -7.01
C ALA A 87 -11.93 0.67 -7.92
N VAL A 88 -11.91 1.95 -8.26
CA VAL A 88 -12.90 2.57 -9.17
C VAL A 88 -12.69 2.06 -10.59
N GLY A 89 -11.47 2.07 -11.08
CA GLY A 89 -11.12 1.50 -12.38
C GLY A 89 -11.47 0.02 -12.49
N GLN A 90 -11.16 -0.76 -11.44
CA GLN A 90 -11.53 -2.19 -11.39
C GLN A 90 -13.05 -2.39 -11.43
N ALA A 91 -13.81 -1.64 -10.64
CA ALA A 91 -15.27 -1.72 -10.63
C ALA A 91 -15.87 -1.30 -11.99
N THR A 92 -15.37 -0.22 -12.58
CA THR A 92 -15.78 0.25 -13.92
C THR A 92 -15.52 -0.82 -14.98
N ALA A 93 -14.30 -1.36 -15.02
CA ALA A 93 -13.95 -2.43 -15.96
C ALA A 93 -14.82 -3.67 -15.78
N ALA A 94 -15.15 -4.04 -14.54
CA ALA A 94 -16.04 -5.17 -14.26
C ALA A 94 -17.45 -4.94 -14.81
N VAL A 95 -18.02 -3.75 -14.63
CA VAL A 95 -19.35 -3.39 -15.15
C VAL A 95 -19.35 -3.38 -16.68
N GLU A 96 -18.35 -2.78 -17.31
CA GLU A 96 -18.20 -2.73 -18.77
C GLU A 96 -18.12 -4.15 -19.38
N GLN A 97 -17.37 -5.07 -18.74
CA GLN A 97 -17.30 -6.45 -19.20
C GLN A 97 -18.64 -7.18 -19.02
N MET A 98 -19.35 -6.92 -17.92
CA MET A 98 -20.68 -7.48 -17.68
C MET A 98 -21.68 -7.01 -18.74
N GLU A 99 -21.71 -5.72 -19.06
CA GLU A 99 -22.58 -5.15 -20.12
C GLU A 99 -22.25 -5.76 -21.48
N ALA A 100 -20.97 -5.92 -21.81
CA ALA A 100 -20.54 -6.55 -23.05
C ALA A 100 -21.01 -8.00 -23.16
N LEU A 101 -20.89 -8.79 -22.08
CA LEU A 101 -21.39 -10.18 -22.02
C LEU A 101 -22.91 -10.24 -22.19
N LEU A 102 -23.66 -9.38 -21.51
CA LEU A 102 -25.12 -9.29 -21.65
C LEU A 102 -25.52 -8.87 -23.07
N GLY A 103 -24.68 -8.07 -23.73
CA GLY A 103 -24.83 -7.68 -25.15
C GLY A 103 -24.45 -8.77 -26.15
N GLY A 104 -24.05 -9.97 -25.68
CA GLY A 104 -23.70 -11.12 -26.51
C GLY A 104 -22.24 -11.18 -26.96
N LYS A 105 -21.34 -10.35 -26.40
CA LYS A 105 -19.89 -10.46 -26.65
C LYS A 105 -19.37 -11.78 -26.08
N THR A 106 -18.54 -12.45 -26.87
CA THR A 106 -17.79 -13.63 -26.44
C THR A 106 -16.30 -13.28 -26.39
N PHE A 107 -15.59 -13.84 -25.43
CA PHE A 107 -14.15 -13.66 -25.29
C PHE A 107 -13.40 -14.84 -25.90
N ALA A 108 -12.37 -14.54 -26.68
CA ALA A 108 -11.42 -15.55 -27.13
C ALA A 108 -10.55 -16.04 -25.95
N ALA A 109 -9.90 -17.18 -26.13
CA ALA A 109 -8.94 -17.67 -25.14
C ALA A 109 -7.80 -16.63 -24.96
N GLY A 110 -7.60 -16.16 -23.73
CA GLY A 110 -6.62 -15.12 -23.39
C GLY A 110 -7.18 -13.69 -23.32
N GLU A 111 -8.42 -13.44 -23.77
CA GLU A 111 -9.10 -12.13 -23.67
C GLU A 111 -10.01 -12.01 -22.42
N GLN A 112 -9.93 -12.97 -21.51
CA GLN A 112 -10.83 -13.07 -20.35
C GLN A 112 -10.40 -12.22 -19.18
N SER A 113 -9.26 -11.55 -19.28
CA SER A 113 -8.71 -10.70 -18.21
C SER A 113 -8.59 -9.26 -18.68
N VAL A 114 -9.09 -8.35 -17.87
CA VAL A 114 -8.85 -6.91 -18.01
C VAL A 114 -7.94 -6.48 -16.86
N TYR A 115 -6.83 -5.87 -17.21
CA TYR A 115 -5.87 -5.37 -16.24
C TYR A 115 -6.11 -3.89 -15.99
N VAL A 116 -6.10 -3.51 -14.72
CA VAL A 116 -6.07 -2.11 -14.27
C VAL A 116 -4.71 -1.90 -13.62
N ASP A 117 -3.97 -0.94 -14.14
CA ASP A 117 -2.59 -0.73 -13.71
C ASP A 117 -2.52 -0.17 -12.29
N TYR A 118 -1.53 -0.63 -11.52
CA TYR A 118 -1.13 0.00 -10.29
C TYR A 118 -0.36 1.28 -10.56
N VAL A 119 -0.62 2.33 -9.77
CA VAL A 119 0.07 3.61 -9.91
C VAL A 119 0.90 3.91 -8.67
N LYS A 120 2.18 4.16 -8.86
CA LYS A 120 3.07 4.60 -7.78
C LYS A 120 2.66 5.98 -7.28
N VAL A 121 2.49 6.13 -5.96
CA VAL A 121 2.18 7.40 -5.29
C VAL A 121 3.31 7.74 -4.32
N THR A 122 3.91 8.90 -4.52
CA THR A 122 5.02 9.45 -3.72
C THR A 122 4.73 10.91 -3.41
N PRO A 123 5.51 11.59 -2.57
CA PRO A 123 5.34 13.02 -2.31
C PRO A 123 5.30 13.90 -3.59
N ASP A 124 5.94 13.43 -4.68
CA ASP A 124 5.99 14.21 -5.93
C ASP A 124 4.64 14.26 -6.67
N ASN A 125 3.77 13.27 -6.47
CA ASN A 125 2.50 13.17 -7.19
C ASN A 125 1.28 12.91 -6.29
N VAL A 126 1.46 12.84 -4.98
CA VAL A 126 0.36 12.52 -4.04
C VAL A 126 -0.81 13.50 -4.15
N ALA A 127 -0.54 14.77 -4.49
CA ALA A 127 -1.58 15.79 -4.64
C ALA A 127 -2.60 15.45 -5.75
N ASP A 128 -2.22 14.67 -6.75
CA ASP A 128 -3.09 14.25 -7.85
C ASP A 128 -4.14 13.21 -7.41
N PHE A 129 -3.95 12.60 -6.24
CA PHE A 129 -4.80 11.54 -5.67
C PHE A 129 -5.59 11.99 -4.44
N MET A 130 -5.36 13.21 -3.96
CA MET A 130 -6.07 13.79 -2.82
C MET A 130 -7.30 14.54 -3.33
N GLY A 131 -8.49 14.03 -3.03
CA GLY A 131 -9.80 14.63 -3.40
C GLY A 131 -10.30 15.65 -2.39
#